data_ca30715af66f3c324c5c3bdab9797508
#
_entry.id   ca30715af66f3c324c5c3bdab9797508
#
_cell.length_a   1.000
_cell.length_b   1.000
_cell.length_c   1.000
_cell.angle_alpha   90.00
_cell.angle_beta   90.00
_cell.angle_gamma   90.00
#
_symmetry.space_group_name_H-M   'P 1'
#
loop_
_entity.id
_entity.type
_entity.pdbx_description
1 polymer ?
#
loop_
_entity_poly.entity_id
_entity_poly.type
_entity_poly.pdbx_seq_one_letter_code
_entity_poly.pdbx_strand_id
1 'polypeptide(L)'
;MKAMQAYDQTTQLKLKSKDAIIHFDEGLIGFSDFKDFVLMENDSLAPFRLLQSLESPQVGFLVLEPTALANNYYDLVPAREWESLGVTKKTKPLAFVIVVIGNTPQGSTGNFQAPLLVNYEKMVGKQIILTDSGLSVRQPLV
;
A
#
# COMPACT_ATOMS: atom_id res chain seq x y z
N MET A 1 -5.12 0.65 -22.13
CA MET A 1 -5.08 1.88 -21.33
C MET A 1 -3.79 2.59 -21.60
N LYS A 2 -3.90 3.87 -21.89
CA LYS A 2 -2.75 4.66 -22.33
C LYS A 2 -1.60 4.70 -21.33
N ALA A 3 -1.91 4.98 -20.07
CA ALA A 3 -0.87 5.11 -19.04
C ALA A 3 -0.13 3.80 -18.83
N MET A 4 -0.86 2.70 -18.78
CA MET A 4 -0.27 1.40 -18.59
C MET A 4 0.61 0.97 -19.76
N GLN A 5 0.16 1.24 -21.00
CA GLN A 5 0.95 0.92 -22.17
C GLN A 5 2.25 1.73 -22.23
N ALA A 6 2.15 3.03 -21.98
CA ALA A 6 3.32 3.89 -21.96
C ALA A 6 4.29 3.48 -20.88
N TYR A 7 3.77 3.10 -19.72
CA TYR A 7 4.58 2.67 -18.61
C TYR A 7 5.34 1.39 -18.94
N ASP A 8 4.64 0.39 -19.49
CA ASP A 8 5.26 -0.87 -19.87
C ASP A 8 6.39 -0.67 -20.88
N GLN A 9 6.19 0.21 -21.85
CA GLN A 9 7.19 0.52 -22.85
C GLN A 9 8.41 1.21 -22.26
N THR A 10 8.16 2.11 -21.30
CA THR A 10 9.22 2.94 -20.72
C THR A 10 10.04 2.18 -19.69
N THR A 11 9.40 1.38 -18.85
CA THR A 11 10.03 0.73 -17.71
C THR A 11 10.18 -0.76 -17.89
N GLN A 12 9.60 -1.32 -18.96
CA GLN A 12 9.54 -2.75 -19.22
C GLN A 12 8.84 -3.51 -18.10
N LEU A 13 7.89 -2.84 -17.46
CA LEU A 13 7.07 -3.46 -16.43
C LEU A 13 6.17 -4.52 -17.04
N LYS A 14 6.24 -5.73 -16.51
CA LYS A 14 5.39 -6.84 -16.96
C LYS A 14 4.44 -7.23 -15.84
N LEU A 15 3.15 -7.07 -16.09
CA LEU A 15 2.13 -7.42 -15.12
C LEU A 15 1.84 -8.92 -15.18
N LYS A 16 1.70 -9.52 -14.02
CA LYS A 16 1.33 -10.92 -13.86
C LYS A 16 -0.14 -11.01 -13.48
N SER A 17 -0.73 -12.20 -13.63
CA SER A 17 -2.15 -12.39 -13.35
C SER A 17 -2.53 -12.07 -11.90
N LYS A 18 -1.60 -12.22 -10.95
CA LYS A 18 -1.85 -11.93 -9.54
C LYS A 18 -1.61 -10.48 -9.15
N ASP A 19 -1.09 -9.66 -10.06
CA ASP A 19 -0.88 -8.26 -9.81
C ASP A 19 -2.21 -7.52 -9.88
N ALA A 20 -2.39 -6.55 -8.99
CA ALA A 20 -3.65 -5.82 -8.87
C ALA A 20 -3.42 -4.33 -9.10
N ILE A 21 -4.23 -3.72 -9.95
CA ILE A 21 -4.20 -2.28 -10.16
C ILE A 21 -5.20 -1.65 -9.19
N ILE A 22 -4.70 -0.80 -8.31
CA ILE A 22 -5.50 -0.15 -7.26
C ILE A 22 -5.58 1.34 -7.57
N HIS A 23 -6.80 1.87 -7.56
CA HIS A 23 -7.04 3.30 -7.75
C HIS A 23 -7.18 4.01 -6.40
N PHE A 24 -6.34 5.03 -6.19
CA PHE A 24 -6.38 5.86 -5.00
C PHE A 24 -6.93 7.23 -5.42
N ASP A 25 -8.18 7.48 -5.13
CA ASP A 25 -8.90 8.66 -5.58
C ASP A 25 -8.18 9.98 -5.23
N GLU A 26 -7.57 10.02 -4.06
CA GLU A 26 -6.84 11.19 -3.58
C GLU A 26 -5.33 11.01 -3.67
N GLY A 27 -4.87 9.96 -4.34
CA GLY A 27 -3.46 9.63 -4.38
C GLY A 27 -2.93 9.20 -3.01
N LEU A 28 -1.64 9.34 -2.82
CA LEU A 28 -0.99 9.06 -1.55
C LEU A 28 -0.44 10.36 -0.98
N ILE A 29 -0.25 10.39 0.34
CA ILE A 29 0.29 11.57 1.02
C ILE A 29 1.66 11.91 0.41
N GLY A 30 1.79 13.15 -0.08
CA GLY A 30 2.98 13.60 -0.78
C GLY A 30 3.01 13.25 -2.27
N PHE A 31 2.04 12.48 -2.77
CA PHE A 31 1.99 12.03 -4.16
C PHE A 31 0.56 12.06 -4.68
N SER A 32 -0.14 13.16 -4.42
CA SER A 32 -1.57 13.27 -4.73
C SER A 32 -1.88 13.27 -6.24
N ASP A 33 -0.88 13.52 -7.07
CA ASP A 33 -1.06 13.52 -8.53
C ASP A 33 -1.05 12.11 -9.13
N PHE A 34 -0.64 11.11 -8.36
CA PHE A 34 -0.56 9.73 -8.84
C PHE A 34 -1.69 8.93 -8.22
N LYS A 35 -2.57 8.39 -9.07
CA LYS A 35 -3.81 7.77 -8.63
C LYS A 35 -3.82 6.26 -8.82
N ASP A 36 -3.18 5.76 -9.87
CA ASP A 36 -3.23 4.35 -10.21
C ASP A 36 -1.89 3.69 -9.93
N PHE A 37 -1.95 2.64 -9.11
CA PHE A 37 -0.77 1.88 -8.72
C PHE A 37 -1.03 0.40 -8.96
N VAL A 38 0.02 -0.32 -9.28
CA VAL A 38 -0.05 -1.78 -9.31
C VAL A 38 0.61 -2.34 -8.06
N LEU A 39 -0.10 -3.24 -7.40
CA LEU A 39 0.41 -3.96 -6.24
C LEU A 39 0.97 -5.29 -6.74
N MET A 40 2.29 -5.43 -6.65
CA MET A 40 3.02 -6.55 -7.25
C MET A 40 3.59 -7.45 -6.17
N GLU A 41 3.41 -8.75 -6.36
CA GLU A 41 4.04 -9.76 -5.52
C GLU A 41 5.26 -10.34 -6.23
N ASN A 42 6.30 -10.60 -5.46
CA ASN A 42 7.51 -11.23 -5.96
C ASN A 42 8.10 -12.04 -4.80
N ASP A 43 8.36 -13.31 -5.05
CA ASP A 43 8.86 -14.21 -4.00
C ASP A 43 10.16 -13.73 -3.40
N SER A 44 11.01 -13.06 -4.20
CA SER A 44 12.28 -12.54 -3.71
C SER A 44 12.09 -11.32 -2.78
N LEU A 45 10.92 -10.70 -2.80
CA LEU A 45 10.62 -9.56 -1.93
C LEU A 45 9.83 -9.94 -0.68
N ALA A 46 9.26 -11.15 -0.64
CA ALA A 46 8.40 -11.55 0.47
C ALA A 46 9.10 -11.35 1.82
N PRO A 47 8.41 -10.87 2.85
CA PRO A 47 6.96 -10.61 2.94
C PRO A 47 6.52 -9.26 2.38
N PHE A 48 7.42 -8.50 1.78
CA PHE A 48 7.10 -7.19 1.21
C PHE A 48 6.49 -7.35 -0.16
N ARG A 49 5.74 -6.32 -0.58
CA ARG A 49 5.23 -6.17 -1.93
C ARG A 49 5.67 -4.81 -2.47
N LEU A 50 5.58 -4.66 -3.77
CA LEU A 50 5.89 -3.40 -4.43
C LEU A 50 4.59 -2.73 -4.87
N LEU A 51 4.39 -1.48 -4.46
CA LEU A 51 3.29 -0.66 -4.95
C LEU A 51 3.88 0.36 -5.91
N GLN A 52 3.66 0.15 -7.21
CA GLN A 52 4.31 0.90 -8.27
C GLN A 52 3.31 1.78 -9.01
N SER A 53 3.62 3.07 -9.15
CA SER A 53 2.79 3.97 -9.95
C SER A 53 2.76 3.53 -11.40
N LEU A 54 1.56 3.56 -12.01
CA LEU A 54 1.40 3.37 -13.45
C LEU A 54 1.60 4.66 -14.23
N GLU A 55 1.75 5.78 -13.53
CA GLU A 55 1.87 7.10 -14.14
C GLU A 55 3.30 7.61 -14.15
N SER A 56 4.15 7.06 -13.28
CA SER A 56 5.57 7.44 -13.22
C SER A 56 6.41 6.26 -12.80
N PRO A 57 7.41 5.87 -13.59
CA PRO A 57 8.30 4.76 -13.23
C PRO A 57 9.16 5.04 -12.00
N GLN A 58 9.30 6.29 -11.63
CA GLN A 58 10.13 6.69 -10.49
C GLN A 58 9.39 6.68 -9.17
N VAL A 59 8.07 6.48 -9.19
CA VAL A 59 7.26 6.51 -7.99
C VAL A 59 6.81 5.09 -7.64
N GLY A 60 7.41 4.53 -6.62
CA GLY A 60 7.09 3.20 -6.14
C GLY A 60 7.45 3.06 -4.66
N PHE A 61 6.77 2.15 -3.99
CA PHE A 61 6.93 1.97 -2.55
C PHE A 61 6.97 0.49 -2.20
N LEU A 62 7.87 0.12 -1.30
CA LEU A 62 7.77 -1.16 -0.64
C LEU A 62 6.70 -1.05 0.43
N VAL A 63 5.84 -2.05 0.50
CA VAL A 63 4.75 -2.09 1.46
C VAL A 63 4.73 -3.44 2.17
N LEU A 64 4.17 -3.45 3.37
CA LEU A 64 4.10 -4.63 4.20
C LEU A 64 2.73 -4.71 4.85
N GLU A 65 2.15 -5.90 4.89
CA GLU A 65 0.91 -6.12 5.62
C GLU A 65 1.23 -6.11 7.12
N PRO A 66 0.63 -5.20 7.92
CA PRO A 66 1.08 -4.97 9.30
C PRO A 66 0.76 -6.09 10.27
N THR A 67 -0.12 -7.02 9.92
CA THR A 67 -0.49 -8.13 10.81
C THR A 67 0.69 -9.03 11.14
N ALA A 68 1.73 -9.02 10.32
CA ALA A 68 2.94 -9.77 10.61
C ALA A 68 3.66 -9.25 11.85
N LEU A 69 3.43 -7.98 12.22
CA LEU A 69 4.12 -7.30 13.30
C LEU A 69 3.20 -6.86 14.44
N ALA A 70 1.91 -6.67 14.15
CA ALA A 70 0.93 -6.16 15.12
C ALA A 70 -0.41 -6.84 14.88
N ASN A 71 -0.73 -7.84 15.69
CA ASN A 71 -1.90 -8.69 15.49
C ASN A 71 -3.23 -7.92 15.54
N ASN A 72 -3.28 -6.82 16.29
CA ASN A 72 -4.50 -6.05 16.48
C ASN A 72 -4.51 -4.74 15.70
N TYR A 73 -3.64 -4.61 14.71
CA TYR A 73 -3.50 -3.35 13.98
C TYR A 73 -4.80 -2.92 13.30
N TYR A 74 -5.53 -3.88 12.73
CA TYR A 74 -6.78 -3.58 12.04
C TYR A 74 -7.83 -2.96 12.96
N ASP A 75 -7.77 -3.26 14.24
CA ASP A 75 -8.71 -2.70 15.23
C ASP A 75 -8.51 -1.20 15.42
N LEU A 76 -7.36 -0.67 15.05
CA LEU A 76 -7.06 0.75 15.15
C LEU A 76 -7.69 1.57 14.02
N VAL A 77 -8.10 0.91 12.94
CA VAL A 77 -8.72 1.60 11.81
C VAL A 77 -10.20 1.78 12.09
N PRO A 78 -10.71 3.02 12.11
CA PRO A 78 -12.13 3.23 12.32
C PRO A 78 -12.99 2.53 11.26
N ALA A 79 -14.08 1.93 11.69
CA ALA A 79 -14.98 1.19 10.80
C ALA A 79 -15.47 2.05 9.64
N ARG A 80 -15.67 3.35 9.87
CA ARG A 80 -16.14 4.26 8.82
C ARG A 80 -15.17 4.36 7.65
N GLU A 81 -13.88 4.16 7.90
CA GLU A 81 -12.88 4.21 6.83
C GLU A 81 -13.02 3.03 5.89
N TRP A 82 -13.25 1.84 6.46
CA TRP A 82 -13.51 0.66 5.66
C TRP A 82 -14.81 0.79 4.88
N GLU A 83 -15.84 1.30 5.52
CA GLU A 83 -17.15 1.50 4.90
C GLU A 83 -17.05 2.46 3.72
N SER A 84 -16.25 3.53 3.83
CA SER A 84 -16.08 4.49 2.76
C SER A 84 -15.41 3.88 1.52
N LEU A 85 -14.66 2.79 1.69
CA LEU A 85 -14.08 2.04 0.58
C LEU A 85 -15.01 0.96 0.05
N GLY A 86 -16.19 0.81 0.62
CA GLY A 86 -17.13 -0.22 0.23
C GLY A 86 -16.82 -1.60 0.79
N VAL A 87 -15.98 -1.66 1.82
CA VAL A 87 -15.70 -2.92 2.51
C VAL A 87 -16.91 -3.30 3.36
N THR A 88 -17.39 -4.53 3.19
CA THR A 88 -18.53 -5.07 3.92
C THR A 88 -18.09 -6.24 4.78
N LYS A 89 -19.01 -6.84 5.50
CA LYS A 89 -18.73 -8.03 6.31
C LYS A 89 -18.23 -9.21 5.46
N LYS A 90 -18.58 -9.22 4.17
CA LYS A 90 -18.18 -10.28 3.24
C LYS A 90 -16.84 -9.99 2.57
N THR A 91 -16.37 -8.76 2.63
CA THR A 91 -15.15 -8.34 1.98
C THR A 91 -14.02 -8.35 3.00
N LYS A 92 -12.92 -9.02 2.67
CA LYS A 92 -11.75 -9.01 3.55
C LYS A 92 -11.06 -7.64 3.50
N PRO A 93 -10.94 -6.93 4.62
CA PRO A 93 -10.17 -5.69 4.64
C PRO A 93 -8.69 -5.98 4.54
N LEU A 94 -7.97 -5.14 3.80
CA LEU A 94 -6.51 -5.23 3.70
C LEU A 94 -5.88 -3.88 3.98
N ALA A 95 -4.83 -3.90 4.79
CA ALA A 95 -4.04 -2.71 5.05
C ALA A 95 -2.57 -3.01 4.76
N PHE A 96 -1.87 -1.98 4.32
CA PHE A 96 -0.43 -2.03 4.09
C PHE A 96 0.21 -0.80 4.70
N VAL A 97 1.44 -0.96 5.15
CA VAL A 97 2.25 0.18 5.60
C VAL A 97 3.42 0.35 4.65
N ILE A 98 3.75 1.60 4.34
CA ILE A 98 4.91 1.92 3.52
C ILE A 98 6.14 1.76 4.39
N VAL A 99 7.15 1.05 3.87
CA VAL A 99 8.35 0.77 4.61
C VAL A 99 9.57 1.42 3.97
N VAL A 100 10.55 1.72 4.80
CA VAL A 100 11.86 2.21 4.38
C VAL A 100 12.89 1.22 4.88
N ILE A 101 13.64 0.65 3.96
CA ILE A 101 14.69 -0.31 4.28
C ILE A 101 15.96 0.47 4.61
N GLY A 102 16.47 0.25 5.81
CA GLY A 102 17.72 0.88 6.25
C GLY A 102 18.94 0.07 5.85
N ASN A 103 20.12 0.57 6.23
CA ASN A 103 21.39 -0.11 5.96
C ASN A 103 21.55 -1.39 6.75
N THR A 104 20.82 -1.51 7.86
CA THR A 104 20.79 -2.71 8.69
C THR A 104 19.33 -3.09 8.92
N PRO A 105 19.04 -4.34 9.26
CA PRO A 105 17.66 -4.73 9.57
C PRO A 105 17.02 -3.89 10.66
N GLN A 106 17.81 -3.48 11.66
CA GLN A 106 17.31 -2.66 12.77
C GLN A 106 16.97 -1.23 12.33
N GLY A 107 17.53 -0.78 11.21
CA GLY A 107 17.26 0.55 10.66
C GLY A 107 16.04 0.60 9.76
N SER A 108 15.41 -0.54 9.49
CA SER A 108 14.23 -0.57 8.63
C SER A 108 12.99 -0.19 9.43
N THR A 109 12.15 0.66 8.82
CA THR A 109 10.97 1.20 9.51
C THR A 109 9.76 1.17 8.60
N GLY A 110 8.57 1.23 9.22
CA GLY A 110 7.31 1.34 8.50
C GLY A 110 6.47 2.49 9.04
N ASN A 111 5.68 3.07 8.16
CA ASN A 111 4.77 4.16 8.54
C ASN A 111 3.45 3.57 9.03
N PHE A 112 3.41 3.17 10.30
CA PHE A 112 2.24 2.57 10.91
C PHE A 112 1.18 3.60 11.27
N GLN A 113 1.53 4.89 11.24
CA GLN A 113 0.56 5.96 11.53
C GLN A 113 -0.31 6.28 10.32
N ALA A 114 0.14 5.98 9.11
CA ALA A 114 -0.59 6.34 7.90
C ALA A 114 -0.73 5.14 6.95
N PRO A 115 -1.54 4.15 7.32
CA PRO A 115 -1.69 2.94 6.49
C PRO A 115 -2.43 3.20 5.20
N LEU A 116 -2.17 2.33 4.24
CA LEU A 116 -2.93 2.25 2.99
C LEU A 116 -4.03 1.20 3.20
N LEU A 117 -5.28 1.59 3.00
CA LEU A 117 -6.42 0.68 3.09
C LEU A 117 -6.82 0.29 1.67
N VAL A 118 -7.07 -0.98 1.45
CA VAL A 118 -7.36 -1.51 0.12
C VAL A 118 -8.60 -2.40 0.14
N ASN A 119 -9.48 -2.17 -0.83
CA ASN A 119 -10.59 -3.05 -1.15
C ASN A 119 -10.28 -3.76 -2.46
N TYR A 120 -9.88 -5.02 -2.40
CA TYR A 120 -9.51 -5.79 -3.57
C TYR A 120 -10.68 -6.11 -4.49
N GLU A 121 -11.89 -6.18 -3.96
CA GLU A 121 -13.06 -6.45 -4.80
C GLU A 121 -13.31 -5.31 -5.77
N LYS A 122 -13.19 -4.08 -5.26
CA LYS A 122 -13.45 -2.88 -6.06
C LYS A 122 -12.19 -2.26 -6.64
N MET A 123 -11.03 -2.78 -6.27
CA MET A 123 -9.72 -2.28 -6.72
C MET A 123 -9.55 -0.81 -6.42
N VAL A 124 -9.93 -0.41 -5.22
CA VAL A 124 -9.75 0.96 -4.73
C VAL A 124 -9.03 0.95 -3.40
N GLY A 125 -8.37 2.05 -3.12
CA GLY A 125 -7.67 2.22 -1.85
C GLY A 125 -7.62 3.66 -1.43
N LYS A 126 -7.17 3.88 -0.20
CA LYS A 126 -6.90 5.22 0.31
C LYS A 126 -5.89 5.15 1.44
N GLN A 127 -5.16 6.23 1.62
CA GLN A 127 -4.27 6.39 2.76
C GLN A 127 -4.96 7.23 3.82
N ILE A 128 -4.89 6.79 5.07
CA ILE A 128 -5.46 7.54 6.20
C ILE A 128 -4.37 7.83 7.22
N ILE A 129 -4.67 8.71 8.15
CA ILE A 129 -3.80 8.99 9.28
C ILE A 129 -4.52 8.52 10.55
N LEU A 130 -3.86 7.63 11.29
CA LEU A 130 -4.36 7.14 12.58
C LEU A 130 -3.97 8.13 13.66
N THR A 131 -4.92 8.94 14.10
CA THR A 131 -4.69 9.87 15.20
C THR A 131 -4.80 9.13 16.52
N ASP A 132 -3.98 9.54 17.50
CA ASP A 132 -4.02 9.00 18.86
C ASP A 132 -3.72 7.49 18.96
N SER A 133 -3.07 6.94 17.95
CA SER A 133 -2.74 5.51 17.96
C SER A 133 -1.48 5.20 18.78
N GLY A 134 -0.66 6.21 19.02
CA GLY A 134 0.65 6.02 19.63
C GLY A 134 1.69 5.43 18.69
N LEU A 135 1.33 5.20 17.42
CA LEU A 135 2.22 4.62 16.44
C LEU A 135 3.01 5.70 15.72
N SER A 136 4.17 5.32 15.21
CA SER A 136 5.11 6.25 14.59
C SER A 136 5.07 6.14 13.07
N VAL A 137 5.45 7.24 12.39
CA VAL A 137 5.71 7.21 10.95
C VAL A 137 6.99 6.43 10.63
N ARG A 138 7.81 6.15 11.65
CA ARG A 138 9.06 5.39 11.53
C ARG A 138 9.11 4.29 12.58
N GLN A 139 8.07 3.47 12.61
CA GLN A 139 8.01 2.35 13.54
C GLN A 139 9.04 1.29 13.13
N PRO A 140 9.95 0.88 14.04
CA PRO A 140 10.91 -0.17 13.71
C PRO A 140 10.21 -1.47 13.33
N LEU A 141 10.75 -2.16 12.33
CA LEU A 141 10.22 -3.44 11.89
C LEU A 141 10.76 -4.62 12.70
N VAL A 142 11.83 -4.42 13.43
CA VAL A 142 12.46 -5.45 14.27
C VAL A 142 12.66 -4.92 15.68
#